data_220dcd90f98720fd0c1f9ee7f75c6564
#
_entry.id   220dcd90f98720fd0c1f9ee7f75c6564
#
_cell.length_a   1.000
_cell.length_b   1.000
_cell.length_c   1.000
_cell.angle_alpha   90.00
_cell.angle_beta   90.00
_cell.angle_gamma   90.00
#
_symmetry.space_group_name_H-M   'P 1'
#
loop_
_entity.id
_entity.type
_entity.pdbx_description
1 polymer ?
#
loop_
_entity_poly.entity_id
_entity_poly.type
_entity_poly.pdbx_seq_one_letter_code
_entity_poly.pdbx_strand_id
1 'polypeptide(L)'
;MNGKNFRQEWYGSQAKIMEQTRDCVVVDYGCNGRGIVKNSNLFEGIQFCFLDFETDGAMKAQKFNPDIIQITHCQTGRYECEFANHTVSYLPEGYFSVAATEHLPVSFSFPLRKYYGVSLVIDRQVLSDATRRMMQTIPIDLDKIGTTLGLETRWYVSDTPPQLQHLFSELYTAVDTEPIGYFKIKAIELLYHMDQLTQINGCDLKYFDKKQIQTTKAIREYLISHLDEKVSLEQLAKEAHLNLSVFHLVFSHIYGDTPYAYLKKYKMNLAAQWLSEHKMKIGDIALELGYSNASKFAKAFQSVYGVLPKDYRKNR
;
A
#
# COMPACT_ATOMS: atom_id res chain seq x y z
N MET A 1 -9.85 6.51 35.44
CA MET A 1 -8.63 5.86 34.91
C MET A 1 -8.32 6.52 33.59
N ASN A 2 -7.18 7.21 33.53
CA ASN A 2 -6.82 8.12 32.45
C ASN A 2 -6.66 7.39 31.14
N GLY A 3 -7.41 7.83 30.11
CA GLY A 3 -7.21 7.45 28.72
C GLY A 3 -5.82 7.90 28.26
N LYS A 4 -4.83 7.06 28.46
CA LYS A 4 -3.51 7.16 27.84
C LYS A 4 -3.66 6.54 26.43
N ASN A 5 -3.59 7.20 25.38
CA ASN A 5 -2.79 8.20 24.82
C ASN A 5 -2.65 7.91 23.33
N PHE A 6 -3.54 8.43 22.54
CA PHE A 6 -3.14 8.76 21.19
C PHE A 6 -2.23 9.98 21.30
N ARG A 7 -0.94 9.80 21.22
CA ARG A 7 0.01 10.91 21.26
C ARG A 7 0.15 11.44 19.84
N GLN A 8 -0.14 12.71 19.64
CA GLN A 8 0.10 13.41 18.37
C GLN A 8 1.54 13.21 17.89
N GLU A 9 2.47 13.02 18.80
CA GLU A 9 3.89 12.70 18.58
C GLU A 9 4.08 11.44 17.70
N TRP A 10 3.13 10.49 17.73
CA TRP A 10 3.21 9.26 16.92
C TRP A 10 2.97 9.50 15.44
N TYR A 11 2.22 10.56 15.09
CA TYR A 11 1.82 10.86 13.72
C TYR A 11 2.67 11.96 13.08
N GLY A 12 3.60 12.54 13.84
CA GLY A 12 4.43 13.66 13.40
C GLY A 12 3.79 15.03 13.66
N SER A 13 4.59 16.08 13.53
CA SER A 13 4.21 17.46 13.90
C SER A 13 3.11 18.07 13.00
N GLN A 14 2.89 17.53 11.81
CA GLN A 14 1.88 18.03 10.85
C GLN A 14 0.53 17.33 11.00
N ALA A 15 0.49 16.19 11.69
CA ALA A 15 -0.73 15.41 11.86
C ALA A 15 -1.73 16.14 12.78
N LYS A 16 -3.01 16.05 12.42
CA LYS A 16 -4.12 16.64 13.17
C LYS A 16 -5.10 15.56 13.60
N ILE A 17 -5.50 15.59 14.86
CA ILE A 17 -6.61 14.76 15.34
C ILE A 17 -7.90 15.39 14.84
N MET A 18 -8.63 14.65 14.01
CA MET A 18 -9.91 15.08 13.43
C MET A 18 -11.08 14.69 14.33
N GLU A 19 -11.01 13.51 14.92
CA GLU A 19 -12.02 12.96 15.81
C GLU A 19 -11.35 12.10 16.86
N GLN A 20 -11.86 12.14 18.10
CA GLN A 20 -11.38 11.31 19.19
C GLN A 20 -12.55 10.87 20.07
N THR A 21 -12.69 9.57 20.22
CA THR A 21 -13.58 8.93 21.19
C THR A 21 -12.76 8.16 22.24
N ARG A 22 -13.45 7.40 23.10
CA ARG A 22 -12.77 6.54 24.08
C ARG A 22 -11.90 5.45 23.41
N ASP A 23 -12.39 4.88 22.32
CA ASP A 23 -11.82 3.68 21.73
C ASP A 23 -11.31 3.93 20.30
N CYS A 24 -11.52 5.10 19.73
CA CYS A 24 -11.14 5.42 18.35
C CYS A 24 -10.58 6.84 18.24
N VAL A 25 -9.57 7.00 17.39
CA VAL A 25 -9.04 8.30 16.95
C VAL A 25 -8.88 8.33 15.44
N VAL A 26 -9.37 9.38 14.83
CA VAL A 26 -9.17 9.67 13.40
C VAL A 26 -8.13 10.79 13.27
N VAL A 27 -7.10 10.53 12.50
CA VAL A 27 -5.97 11.44 12.31
C VAL A 27 -5.82 11.77 10.83
N ASP A 28 -5.70 13.07 10.52
CA ASP A 28 -5.20 13.55 9.23
C ASP A 28 -3.67 13.72 9.34
N TYR A 29 -2.94 13.02 8.50
CA TYR A 29 -1.47 13.05 8.49
C TYR A 29 -0.88 14.37 7.98
N GLY A 30 -1.71 15.28 7.43
CA GLY A 30 -1.25 16.57 6.93
C GLY A 30 -0.31 16.45 5.72
N CYS A 31 -0.46 15.38 4.92
CA CYS A 31 0.28 15.20 3.69
C CYS A 31 -0.31 16.04 2.55
N ASN A 32 0.46 16.21 1.45
CA ASN A 32 -0.07 16.81 0.22
C ASN A 32 -1.10 15.85 -0.41
N GLY A 33 -2.38 16.16 -0.28
CA GLY A 33 -3.49 15.30 -0.64
C GLY A 33 -4.24 14.76 0.58
N ARG A 34 -4.84 13.57 0.47
CA ARG A 34 -5.58 12.91 1.56
C ARG A 34 -4.69 11.92 2.29
N GLY A 35 -4.71 11.93 3.61
CA GLY A 35 -3.96 10.97 4.43
C GLY A 35 -4.67 10.72 5.77
N ILE A 36 -5.72 9.90 5.74
CA ILE A 36 -6.55 9.63 6.91
C ILE A 36 -6.17 8.28 7.51
N VAL A 37 -5.96 8.27 8.82
CA VAL A 37 -5.75 7.06 9.60
C VAL A 37 -6.78 6.99 10.71
N LYS A 38 -7.58 5.92 10.71
CA LYS A 38 -8.55 5.61 11.76
C LYS A 38 -7.96 4.53 12.66
N ASN A 39 -7.61 4.91 13.89
CA ASN A 39 -7.07 3.99 14.89
C ASN A 39 -8.15 3.57 15.86
N SER A 40 -8.32 2.28 16.06
CA SER A 40 -9.26 1.69 16.99
C SER A 40 -8.52 0.88 18.06
N ASN A 41 -8.59 1.31 19.32
CA ASN A 41 -8.03 0.57 20.46
C ASN A 41 -8.95 -0.61 20.79
N LEU A 42 -8.45 -1.81 20.62
CA LEU A 42 -9.23 -3.03 20.83
C LEU A 42 -9.04 -3.57 22.23
N PHE A 43 -7.79 -3.76 22.59
CA PHE A 43 -7.34 -4.19 23.92
C PHE A 43 -6.12 -3.36 24.32
N GLU A 44 -5.77 -3.37 25.57
CA GLU A 44 -4.52 -2.74 26.00
C GLU A 44 -3.35 -3.43 25.29
N GLY A 45 -2.62 -2.65 24.48
CA GLY A 45 -1.53 -3.13 23.63
C GLY A 45 -1.96 -3.66 22.25
N ILE A 46 -3.24 -3.67 21.89
CA ILE A 46 -3.70 -4.13 20.56
C ILE A 46 -4.62 -3.10 19.91
N GLN A 47 -4.29 -2.69 18.69
CA GLN A 47 -5.09 -1.73 17.92
C GLN A 47 -5.16 -2.07 16.44
N PHE A 48 -6.29 -1.76 15.79
CA PHE A 48 -6.39 -1.66 14.33
C PHE A 48 -6.14 -0.23 13.88
N CYS A 49 -5.41 -0.10 12.77
CA CYS A 49 -5.16 1.15 12.07
C CYS A 49 -5.65 0.97 10.62
N PHE A 50 -6.73 1.64 10.23
CA PHE A 50 -7.17 1.72 8.84
C PHE A 50 -6.51 2.93 8.20
N LEU A 51 -5.88 2.71 7.05
CA LEU A 51 -5.08 3.69 6.33
C LEU A 51 -5.75 4.01 4.99
N ASP A 52 -6.09 5.28 4.76
CA ASP A 52 -6.68 5.76 3.51
C ASP A 52 -5.89 6.97 3.02
N PHE A 53 -5.08 6.76 1.98
CA PHE A 53 -4.18 7.75 1.45
C PHE A 53 -4.40 7.98 -0.04
N GLU A 54 -4.36 9.26 -0.43
CA GLU A 54 -4.29 9.72 -1.80
C GLU A 54 -3.27 10.86 -1.87
N THR A 55 -1.99 10.51 -2.00
CA THR A 55 -0.85 11.44 -1.90
C THR A 55 0.34 10.93 -2.70
N ASP A 56 1.22 11.83 -3.11
CA ASP A 56 2.51 11.54 -3.74
C ASP A 56 3.70 11.75 -2.79
N GLY A 57 3.44 12.20 -1.56
CA GLY A 57 4.46 12.45 -0.55
C GLY A 57 4.97 11.17 0.12
N ALA A 58 6.22 11.20 0.53
CA ALA A 58 6.77 10.21 1.45
C ALA A 58 6.54 10.66 2.91
N MET A 59 6.20 9.71 3.76
CA MET A 59 5.94 9.95 5.18
C MET A 59 6.95 9.22 6.05
N LYS A 60 7.34 9.85 7.16
CA LYS A 60 8.15 9.18 8.17
C LYS A 60 7.26 8.21 8.94
N ALA A 61 7.76 7.01 9.16
CA ALA A 61 7.10 6.06 10.04
C ALA A 61 7.20 6.53 11.50
N GLN A 62 6.24 6.09 12.28
CA GLN A 62 6.22 6.35 13.72
C GLN A 62 7.36 5.62 14.42
N LYS A 63 7.84 6.19 15.52
CA LYS A 63 8.71 5.47 16.44
C LYS A 63 7.82 4.72 17.43
N PHE A 64 7.79 3.41 17.30
CA PHE A 64 7.11 2.55 18.24
C PHE A 64 8.01 2.17 19.43
N ASN A 65 7.41 1.64 20.49
CA ASN A 65 8.12 0.95 21.54
C ASN A 65 8.92 -0.25 20.96
N PRO A 66 9.97 -0.72 21.66
CA PRO A 66 10.90 -1.70 21.13
C PRO A 66 10.38 -3.13 21.02
N ASP A 67 9.09 -3.39 21.21
CA ASP A 67 8.54 -4.76 21.18
C ASP A 67 7.17 -4.80 20.49
N ILE A 68 7.16 -4.44 19.20
CA ILE A 68 5.96 -4.40 18.34
C ILE A 68 5.94 -5.59 17.41
N ILE A 69 4.76 -6.18 17.21
CA ILE A 69 4.42 -6.98 16.03
C ILE A 69 3.35 -6.22 15.26
N GLN A 70 3.58 -6.02 13.97
CA GLN A 70 2.63 -5.36 13.08
C GLN A 70 2.26 -6.30 11.93
N ILE A 71 0.94 -6.53 11.76
CA ILE A 71 0.37 -7.29 10.64
C ILE A 71 -0.34 -6.27 9.75
N THR A 72 0.08 -6.14 8.49
CA THR A 72 -0.48 -5.15 7.56
C THR A 72 -1.01 -5.86 6.32
N HIS A 73 -2.23 -5.52 5.89
CA HIS A 73 -2.81 -5.95 4.62
C HIS A 73 -3.03 -4.75 3.70
N CYS A 74 -2.70 -4.92 2.42
CA CYS A 74 -2.92 -3.94 1.36
C CYS A 74 -4.17 -4.31 0.55
N GLN A 75 -5.25 -3.55 0.69
CA GLN A 75 -6.49 -3.77 -0.06
C GLN A 75 -6.41 -3.17 -1.46
N THR A 76 -5.85 -1.96 -1.58
CA THR A 76 -5.74 -1.25 -2.86
C THR A 76 -4.45 -0.46 -2.91
N GLY A 77 -3.81 -0.47 -4.06
CA GLY A 77 -2.60 0.30 -4.32
C GLY A 77 -1.33 -0.47 -4.01
N ARG A 78 -0.33 0.23 -3.51
CA ARG A 78 0.98 -0.34 -3.17
C ARG A 78 1.65 0.45 -2.07
N TYR A 79 2.13 -0.24 -1.06
CA TYR A 79 2.84 0.33 0.08
C TYR A 79 4.35 0.18 -0.15
N GLU A 80 5.05 1.29 -0.32
CA GLU A 80 6.51 1.34 -0.44
C GLU A 80 7.09 1.55 0.96
N CYS A 81 7.99 0.67 1.38
CA CYS A 81 8.65 0.69 2.68
C CYS A 81 10.14 0.92 2.51
N GLU A 82 10.68 1.98 3.12
CA GLU A 82 12.12 2.21 3.26
C GLU A 82 12.56 1.74 4.65
N PHE A 83 13.63 0.95 4.70
CA PHE A 83 14.19 0.41 5.94
C PHE A 83 15.45 1.16 6.37
N ALA A 84 15.88 0.96 7.63
CA ALA A 84 17.00 1.67 8.23
C ALA A 84 18.34 1.49 7.48
N ASN A 85 18.51 0.39 6.76
CA ASN A 85 19.66 0.10 5.91
C ASN A 85 19.58 0.74 4.50
N HIS A 86 18.65 1.70 4.28
CA HIS A 86 18.39 2.36 2.99
C HIS A 86 17.93 1.43 1.86
N THR A 87 17.50 0.22 2.18
CA THR A 87 16.83 -0.62 1.19
C THR A 87 15.34 -0.32 1.15
N VAL A 88 14.72 -0.61 0.01
CA VAL A 88 13.30 -0.41 -0.23
C VAL A 88 12.67 -1.71 -0.68
N SER A 89 11.50 -2.00 -0.15
CA SER A 89 10.66 -3.10 -0.60
C SER A 89 9.18 -2.69 -0.62
N TYR A 90 8.32 -3.56 -1.14
CA TYR A 90 6.93 -3.22 -1.44
C TYR A 90 5.97 -4.25 -0.89
N LEU A 91 4.82 -3.76 -0.35
CA LEU A 91 3.64 -4.59 -0.09
C LEU A 91 2.63 -4.35 -1.22
N PRO A 92 2.42 -5.34 -2.11
CA PRO A 92 1.47 -5.23 -3.22
C PRO A 92 0.02 -5.32 -2.75
N GLU A 93 -0.90 -4.91 -3.63
CA GLU A 93 -2.33 -5.14 -3.48
C GLU A 93 -2.64 -6.64 -3.35
N GLY A 94 -3.53 -6.98 -2.41
CA GLY A 94 -3.92 -8.36 -2.11
C GLY A 94 -2.91 -9.15 -1.27
N TYR A 95 -1.82 -8.51 -0.83
CA TYR A 95 -0.79 -9.12 0.00
C TYR A 95 -0.89 -8.66 1.45
N PHE A 96 -0.35 -9.47 2.36
CA PHE A 96 -0.14 -9.08 3.74
C PHE A 96 1.32 -9.16 4.13
N SER A 97 1.69 -8.41 5.15
CA SER A 97 3.03 -8.45 5.75
C SER A 97 2.96 -8.56 7.26
N VAL A 98 4.01 -9.12 7.83
CA VAL A 98 4.23 -9.14 9.28
C VAL A 98 5.65 -8.66 9.57
N ALA A 99 5.80 -7.79 10.55
CA ALA A 99 7.09 -7.26 10.96
C ALA A 99 7.19 -7.17 12.48
N ALA A 100 8.38 -7.45 13.01
CA ALA A 100 8.77 -7.02 14.35
C ALA A 100 9.42 -5.63 14.29
N THR A 101 9.63 -5.00 15.45
CA THR A 101 10.12 -3.61 15.57
C THR A 101 11.38 -3.35 14.74
N GLU A 102 12.34 -4.26 14.74
CA GLU A 102 13.63 -4.13 14.07
C GLU A 102 13.50 -4.06 12.53
N HIS A 103 12.41 -4.60 12.01
CA HIS A 103 12.12 -4.69 10.58
C HIS A 103 10.90 -3.84 10.17
N LEU A 104 10.47 -2.90 11.02
CA LEU A 104 9.49 -1.89 10.63
C LEU A 104 10.13 -0.84 9.73
N PRO A 105 9.40 -0.32 8.73
CA PRO A 105 9.93 0.74 7.87
C PRO A 105 10.19 2.02 8.66
N VAL A 106 11.23 2.76 8.28
CA VAL A 106 11.55 4.10 8.83
C VAL A 106 10.84 5.22 8.06
N SER A 107 10.49 4.96 6.81
CA SER A 107 9.63 5.82 6.01
C SER A 107 8.81 4.99 5.03
N PHE A 108 7.71 5.57 4.56
CA PHE A 108 6.82 4.91 3.62
C PHE A 108 6.23 5.91 2.62
N SER A 109 5.81 5.39 1.46
CA SER A 109 5.13 6.15 0.43
C SER A 109 4.21 5.26 -0.42
N PHE A 110 3.42 5.90 -1.28
CA PHE A 110 2.45 5.21 -2.14
C PHE A 110 2.74 5.53 -3.60
N PRO A 111 3.53 4.69 -4.31
CA PRO A 111 3.96 4.99 -5.68
C PRO A 111 2.82 5.09 -6.70
N LEU A 112 1.65 4.50 -6.40
CA LEU A 112 0.44 4.63 -7.20
C LEU A 112 -0.46 5.81 -6.75
N ARG A 113 0.02 6.66 -5.82
CA ARG A 113 -0.68 7.80 -5.21
C ARG A 113 -1.91 7.44 -4.39
N LYS A 114 -2.43 6.25 -4.52
CA LYS A 114 -3.60 5.75 -3.78
C LYS A 114 -3.22 4.50 -3.00
N TYR A 115 -3.65 4.46 -1.74
CA TYR A 115 -3.47 3.30 -0.87
C TYR A 115 -4.63 3.18 0.10
N TYR A 116 -5.17 1.97 0.21
CA TYR A 116 -6.12 1.61 1.24
C TYR A 116 -5.69 0.29 1.87
N GLY A 117 -5.57 0.28 3.19
CA GLY A 117 -5.07 -0.88 3.91
C GLY A 117 -5.44 -0.87 5.39
N VAL A 118 -5.16 -1.98 6.07
CA VAL A 118 -5.36 -2.13 7.51
C VAL A 118 -4.12 -2.73 8.15
N SER A 119 -3.75 -2.23 9.33
CA SER A 119 -2.69 -2.80 10.18
C SER A 119 -3.24 -3.17 11.55
N LEU A 120 -2.97 -4.40 12.00
CA LEU A 120 -3.07 -4.77 13.41
C LEU A 120 -1.71 -4.53 14.05
N VAL A 121 -1.66 -3.67 15.05
CA VAL A 121 -0.45 -3.35 15.81
C VAL A 121 -0.57 -3.93 17.20
N ILE A 122 0.42 -4.71 17.62
CA ILE A 122 0.51 -5.36 18.93
C ILE A 122 1.75 -4.85 19.61
N ASP A 123 1.59 -4.11 20.70
CA ASP A 123 2.67 -3.67 21.57
C ASP A 123 2.76 -4.63 22.78
N ARG A 124 3.73 -5.55 22.72
CA ARG A 124 3.87 -6.61 23.72
C ARG A 124 4.27 -6.09 25.10
N GLN A 125 4.87 -4.90 25.18
CA GLN A 125 5.27 -4.31 26.46
C GLN A 125 4.08 -3.81 27.28
N VAL A 126 3.00 -3.39 26.61
CA VAL A 126 1.83 -2.81 27.29
C VAL A 126 0.60 -3.73 27.26
N LEU A 127 0.77 -5.00 26.83
CA LEU A 127 -0.30 -6.00 26.93
C LEU A 127 -0.72 -6.18 28.40
N SER A 128 -2.00 -6.00 28.70
CA SER A 128 -2.53 -6.28 30.04
C SER A 128 -2.55 -7.78 30.36
N ASP A 129 -2.56 -8.11 31.64
CA ASP A 129 -2.72 -9.50 32.10
C ASP A 129 -4.02 -10.13 31.61
N ALA A 130 -5.09 -9.32 31.49
CA ALA A 130 -6.36 -9.79 30.94
C ALA A 130 -6.22 -10.18 29.46
N THR A 131 -5.54 -9.36 28.65
CA THR A 131 -5.26 -9.64 27.24
C THR A 131 -4.38 -10.88 27.10
N ARG A 132 -3.34 -11.02 27.90
CA ARG A 132 -2.46 -12.20 27.92
C ARG A 132 -3.23 -13.47 28.26
N ARG A 133 -4.07 -13.48 29.30
CA ARG A 133 -4.90 -14.64 29.67
C ARG A 133 -5.90 -15.00 28.58
N MET A 134 -6.52 -14.03 27.92
CA MET A 134 -7.40 -14.28 26.79
C MET A 134 -6.65 -14.99 25.66
N MET A 135 -5.47 -14.54 25.26
CA MET A 135 -4.67 -15.19 24.22
C MET A 135 -4.24 -16.61 24.62
N GLN A 136 -3.92 -16.85 25.89
CA GLN A 136 -3.62 -18.20 26.40
C GLN A 136 -4.85 -19.13 26.34
N THR A 137 -6.06 -18.60 26.59
CA THR A 137 -7.30 -19.37 26.52
C THR A 137 -7.66 -19.80 25.09
N ILE A 138 -7.31 -18.97 24.09
CA ILE A 138 -7.56 -19.19 22.66
C ILE A 138 -6.31 -19.77 21.96
N PRO A 139 -5.41 -20.43 22.60
CA PRO A 139 -4.03 -20.78 22.31
C PRO A 139 -3.35 -19.97 21.17
N ILE A 140 -3.21 -18.66 21.39
CA ILE A 140 -2.48 -17.74 20.51
C ILE A 140 -1.11 -17.47 21.12
N ASP A 141 -0.05 -17.82 20.39
CA ASP A 141 1.34 -17.62 20.80
C ASP A 141 2.06 -16.66 19.83
N LEU A 142 2.32 -15.43 20.31
CA LEU A 142 2.99 -14.38 19.52
C LEU A 142 4.48 -14.72 19.25
N ASP A 143 5.15 -15.46 20.13
CA ASP A 143 6.54 -15.86 19.92
C ASP A 143 6.62 -16.96 18.86
N LYS A 144 5.67 -17.89 18.86
CA LYS A 144 5.51 -18.88 17.79
C LYS A 144 5.25 -18.20 16.44
N ILE A 145 4.37 -17.20 16.37
CA ILE A 145 4.15 -16.41 15.15
C ILE A 145 5.46 -15.80 14.67
N GLY A 146 6.20 -15.15 15.59
CA GLY A 146 7.51 -14.53 15.29
C GLY A 146 8.52 -15.52 14.71
N THR A 147 8.70 -16.66 15.35
CA THR A 147 9.66 -17.72 14.94
C THR A 147 9.23 -18.39 13.64
N THR A 148 7.95 -18.73 13.49
CA THR A 148 7.42 -19.37 12.27
C THR A 148 7.61 -18.49 11.03
N LEU A 149 7.42 -17.19 11.15
CA LEU A 149 7.56 -16.23 10.04
C LEU A 149 8.98 -15.66 9.90
N GLY A 150 9.88 -15.96 10.83
CA GLY A 150 11.28 -15.49 10.83
C GLY A 150 11.42 -13.99 11.06
N LEU A 151 10.56 -13.41 11.91
CA LEU A 151 10.48 -11.95 12.11
C LEU A 151 11.73 -11.33 12.75
N GLU A 152 12.60 -12.13 13.37
CA GLU A 152 13.89 -11.68 13.91
C GLU A 152 14.88 -11.25 12.82
N THR A 153 14.71 -11.77 11.59
CA THR A 153 15.68 -11.58 10.50
C THR A 153 15.11 -10.89 9.28
N ARG A 154 13.79 -10.75 9.19
CA ARG A 154 13.14 -10.20 7.99
C ARG A 154 11.78 -9.57 8.24
N TRP A 155 11.42 -8.66 7.36
CA TRP A 155 10.03 -8.30 7.09
C TRP A 155 9.39 -9.43 6.28
N TYR A 156 8.35 -10.06 6.81
CA TYR A 156 7.64 -11.13 6.14
C TYR A 156 6.55 -10.56 5.23
N VAL A 157 6.49 -10.99 3.96
CA VAL A 157 5.42 -10.63 3.01
C VAL A 157 4.97 -11.88 2.28
N SER A 158 3.67 -12.04 2.09
CA SER A 158 3.07 -13.14 1.32
C SER A 158 1.77 -12.68 0.67
N ASP A 159 1.36 -13.39 -0.38
CA ASP A 159 -0.02 -13.34 -0.85
C ASP A 159 -0.97 -13.74 0.29
N THR A 160 -2.15 -13.12 0.28
CA THR A 160 -3.11 -13.33 1.36
C THR A 160 -3.87 -14.64 1.12
N PRO A 161 -3.75 -15.66 2.00
CA PRO A 161 -4.47 -16.92 1.84
C PRO A 161 -5.98 -16.72 1.98
N PRO A 162 -6.82 -17.61 1.39
CA PRO A 162 -8.27 -17.42 1.30
C PRO A 162 -8.98 -17.12 2.63
N GLN A 163 -8.53 -17.74 3.73
CA GLN A 163 -9.11 -17.51 5.06
C GLN A 163 -8.88 -16.06 5.52
N LEU A 164 -7.68 -15.54 5.30
CA LEU A 164 -7.35 -14.16 5.62
C LEU A 164 -7.95 -13.16 4.64
N GLN A 165 -8.09 -13.53 3.34
CA GLN A 165 -8.81 -12.68 2.36
C GLN A 165 -10.24 -12.42 2.80
N HIS A 166 -10.95 -13.46 3.27
CA HIS A 166 -12.31 -13.32 3.78
C HIS A 166 -12.35 -12.37 4.99
N LEU A 167 -11.49 -12.60 5.98
CA LEU A 167 -11.40 -11.77 7.18
C LEU A 167 -11.11 -10.31 6.86
N PHE A 168 -10.13 -10.04 6.00
CA PHE A 168 -9.81 -8.66 5.60
C PHE A 168 -10.95 -8.01 4.83
N SER A 169 -11.64 -8.74 3.94
CA SER A 169 -12.81 -8.23 3.23
C SER A 169 -13.92 -7.79 4.19
N GLU A 170 -14.19 -8.57 5.24
CA GLU A 170 -15.15 -8.21 6.28
C GLU A 170 -14.71 -6.97 7.07
N LEU A 171 -13.41 -6.87 7.44
CA LEU A 171 -12.87 -5.68 8.13
C LEU A 171 -13.08 -4.40 7.32
N TYR A 172 -12.79 -4.42 6.01
CA TYR A 172 -12.97 -3.25 5.15
C TYR A 172 -14.44 -2.86 4.97
N THR A 173 -15.35 -3.83 4.95
CA THR A 173 -16.79 -3.57 4.87
C THR A 173 -17.34 -2.99 6.18
N ALA A 174 -16.74 -3.39 7.29
CA ALA A 174 -17.23 -3.07 8.64
C ALA A 174 -16.73 -1.72 9.18
N VAL A 175 -15.71 -1.11 8.58
CA VAL A 175 -14.94 0.00 9.19
C VAL A 175 -15.78 1.19 9.65
N ASP A 176 -16.88 1.50 8.98
CA ASP A 176 -17.76 2.63 9.29
C ASP A 176 -19.14 2.20 9.83
N THR A 177 -19.40 0.91 9.91
CA THR A 177 -20.75 0.38 10.26
C THR A 177 -20.79 -0.41 11.54
N GLU A 178 -19.69 -1.10 11.89
CA GLU A 178 -19.69 -2.03 13.01
C GLU A 178 -19.09 -1.42 14.30
N PRO A 179 -19.62 -1.82 15.47
CA PRO A 179 -19.10 -1.34 16.76
C PRO A 179 -17.74 -1.98 17.09
N ILE A 180 -17.03 -1.38 18.04
CA ILE A 180 -15.69 -1.80 18.49
C ILE A 180 -15.60 -3.30 18.87
N GLY A 181 -16.69 -3.87 19.38
CA GLY A 181 -16.76 -5.29 19.76
C GLY A 181 -16.53 -6.23 18.57
N TYR A 182 -17.03 -5.87 17.40
CA TYR A 182 -16.80 -6.61 16.15
C TYR A 182 -15.29 -6.68 15.82
N PHE A 183 -14.61 -5.53 15.84
CA PHE A 183 -13.17 -5.46 15.58
C PHE A 183 -12.33 -6.21 16.60
N LYS A 184 -12.77 -6.29 17.87
CA LYS A 184 -12.14 -7.12 18.89
C LYS A 184 -12.18 -8.60 18.52
N ILE A 185 -13.33 -9.09 18.06
CA ILE A 185 -13.47 -10.49 17.59
C ILE A 185 -12.57 -10.72 16.37
N LYS A 186 -12.58 -9.82 15.40
CA LYS A 186 -11.77 -9.94 14.19
C LYS A 186 -10.26 -9.89 14.45
N ALA A 187 -9.81 -9.13 15.44
CA ALA A 187 -8.40 -9.12 15.85
C ALA A 187 -7.97 -10.48 16.44
N ILE A 188 -8.82 -11.08 17.27
CA ILE A 188 -8.56 -12.39 17.85
C ILE A 188 -8.56 -13.46 16.75
N GLU A 189 -9.52 -13.42 15.82
CA GLU A 189 -9.60 -14.32 14.67
C GLU A 189 -8.36 -14.21 13.78
N LEU A 190 -7.90 -12.97 13.50
CA LEU A 190 -6.66 -12.74 12.74
C LEU A 190 -5.46 -13.35 13.45
N LEU A 191 -5.30 -13.10 14.75
CA LEU A 191 -4.19 -13.64 15.53
C LEU A 191 -4.23 -15.17 15.61
N TYR A 192 -5.42 -15.77 15.76
CA TYR A 192 -5.60 -17.20 15.72
C TYR A 192 -5.15 -17.78 14.37
N HIS A 193 -5.57 -17.21 13.27
CA HIS A 193 -5.11 -17.64 11.95
C HIS A 193 -3.61 -17.45 11.75
N MET A 194 -3.02 -16.38 12.27
CA MET A 194 -1.56 -16.18 12.24
C MET A 194 -0.83 -17.28 13.01
N ASP A 195 -1.32 -17.70 14.18
CA ASP A 195 -0.72 -18.77 14.97
C ASP A 195 -0.80 -20.15 14.27
N GLN A 196 -1.84 -20.37 13.45
CA GLN A 196 -2.02 -21.62 12.70
C GLN A 196 -1.22 -21.66 11.39
N LEU A 197 -0.57 -20.56 11.00
CA LEU A 197 0.29 -20.58 9.82
C LEU A 197 1.44 -21.55 10.04
N THR A 198 1.46 -22.63 9.27
CA THR A 198 2.66 -23.42 9.05
C THR A 198 3.53 -22.70 8.03
N GLN A 199 4.84 -22.94 7.98
CA GLN A 199 5.76 -22.24 7.08
C GLN A 199 5.14 -21.99 5.71
N ILE A 200 4.51 -20.84 5.55
CA ILE A 200 4.14 -20.34 4.24
C ILE A 200 5.46 -19.84 3.66
N ASN A 201 5.86 -20.33 2.50
CA ASN A 201 6.96 -19.76 1.75
C ASN A 201 6.60 -18.29 1.48
N GLY A 202 7.13 -17.39 2.32
CA GLY A 202 6.99 -15.96 2.08
C GLY A 202 7.48 -15.63 0.67
N CYS A 203 6.94 -14.61 0.05
CA CYS A 203 7.46 -14.15 -1.23
C CYS A 203 8.95 -13.88 -1.07
N ASP A 204 9.71 -14.26 -2.09
CA ASP A 204 11.14 -13.93 -2.16
C ASP A 204 11.27 -12.41 -2.31
N LEU A 205 11.33 -11.72 -1.16
CA LEU A 205 11.32 -10.27 -1.08
C LEU A 205 12.56 -9.72 -1.77
N LYS A 206 12.34 -8.91 -2.78
CA LYS A 206 13.41 -8.15 -3.43
C LYS A 206 13.54 -6.80 -2.75
N TYR A 207 14.71 -6.57 -2.19
CA TYR A 207 15.14 -5.27 -1.68
C TYR A 207 15.95 -4.57 -2.75
N PHE A 208 15.62 -3.31 -2.98
CA PHE A 208 16.27 -2.48 -3.98
C PHE A 208 17.05 -1.35 -3.32
N ASP A 209 18.15 -0.96 -3.93
CA ASP A 209 18.88 0.23 -3.54
C ASP A 209 18.04 1.50 -3.80
N LYS A 210 18.04 2.42 -2.85
CA LYS A 210 17.27 3.67 -2.92
C LYS A 210 17.57 4.48 -4.19
N LYS A 211 18.83 4.44 -4.66
CA LYS A 211 19.26 5.13 -5.89
C LYS A 211 18.60 4.51 -7.13
N GLN A 212 18.50 3.17 -7.20
CA GLN A 212 17.81 2.48 -8.29
C GLN A 212 16.32 2.86 -8.31
N ILE A 213 15.68 2.94 -7.15
CA ILE A 213 14.28 3.38 -7.01
C ILE A 213 14.12 4.81 -7.51
N GLN A 214 14.94 5.74 -7.04
CA GLN A 214 14.87 7.15 -7.42
C GLN A 214 15.12 7.34 -8.93
N THR A 215 16.11 6.65 -9.50
CA THR A 215 16.40 6.67 -10.93
C THR A 215 15.21 6.14 -11.74
N THR A 216 14.61 5.02 -11.31
CA THR A 216 13.43 4.45 -11.98
C THR A 216 12.21 5.39 -11.92
N LYS A 217 11.99 6.04 -10.78
CA LYS A 217 10.93 7.05 -10.64
C LYS A 217 11.18 8.26 -11.55
N ALA A 218 12.40 8.74 -11.64
CA ALA A 218 12.78 9.84 -12.54
C ALA A 218 12.55 9.49 -14.03
N ILE A 219 12.91 8.28 -14.44
CA ILE A 219 12.61 7.79 -15.81
C ILE A 219 11.10 7.75 -16.05
N ARG A 220 10.32 7.27 -15.08
CA ARG A 220 8.85 7.26 -15.19
C ARG A 220 8.27 8.68 -15.34
N GLU A 221 8.74 9.66 -14.55
CA GLU A 221 8.28 11.06 -14.67
C GLU A 221 8.60 11.61 -16.07
N TYR A 222 9.80 11.35 -16.59
CA TYR A 222 10.16 11.72 -17.96
C TYR A 222 9.20 11.10 -18.98
N LEU A 223 8.92 9.79 -18.87
CA LEU A 223 8.03 9.08 -19.79
C LEU A 223 6.59 9.63 -19.81
N ILE A 224 6.05 10.03 -18.66
CA ILE A 224 4.68 10.57 -18.58
C ILE A 224 4.59 12.04 -18.99
N SER A 225 5.70 12.78 -18.98
CA SER A 225 5.76 14.16 -19.48
C SER A 225 6.04 14.26 -20.99
N HIS A 226 6.40 13.13 -21.65
CA HIS A 226 6.72 13.07 -23.09
C HIS A 226 5.90 11.94 -23.76
N LEU A 227 4.56 11.98 -23.55
CA LEU A 227 3.66 10.91 -24.03
C LEU A 227 3.52 10.85 -25.55
N ASP A 228 3.74 11.96 -26.23
CA ASP A 228 3.71 12.11 -27.70
C ASP A 228 4.97 11.62 -28.38
N GLU A 229 6.07 11.48 -27.63
CA GLU A 229 7.38 11.06 -28.17
C GLU A 229 7.53 9.54 -28.23
N LYS A 230 8.35 9.10 -29.20
CA LYS A 230 8.82 7.71 -29.27
C LYS A 230 10.12 7.56 -28.46
N VAL A 231 9.98 7.39 -27.16
CA VAL A 231 11.13 7.27 -26.26
C VAL A 231 11.61 5.81 -26.19
N SER A 232 12.92 5.61 -26.32
CA SER A 232 13.55 4.29 -26.11
C SER A 232 13.85 4.10 -24.61
N LEU A 233 13.24 3.09 -24.00
CA LEU A 233 13.54 2.71 -22.61
C LEU A 233 15.00 2.29 -22.42
N GLU A 234 15.59 1.62 -23.43
CA GLU A 234 16.98 1.20 -23.41
C GLU A 234 17.93 2.41 -23.36
N GLN A 235 17.64 3.43 -24.18
CA GLN A 235 18.42 4.67 -24.18
C GLN A 235 18.31 5.40 -22.83
N LEU A 236 17.09 5.58 -22.30
CA LEU A 236 16.89 6.23 -21.00
C LEU A 236 17.59 5.48 -19.86
N ALA A 237 17.48 4.16 -19.82
CA ALA A 237 18.15 3.36 -18.80
C ALA A 237 19.67 3.50 -18.91
N LYS A 238 20.24 3.49 -20.13
CA LYS A 238 21.67 3.67 -20.39
C LYS A 238 22.15 5.07 -19.95
N GLU A 239 21.43 6.11 -20.30
CA GLU A 239 21.75 7.50 -19.90
C GLU A 239 21.71 7.69 -18.38
N ALA A 240 20.79 6.99 -17.72
CA ALA A 240 20.66 6.96 -16.26
C ALA A 240 21.63 5.98 -15.56
N HIS A 241 22.57 5.36 -16.31
CA HIS A 241 23.50 4.36 -15.80
C HIS A 241 22.83 3.18 -15.09
N LEU A 242 21.65 2.78 -15.55
CA LEU A 242 20.88 1.67 -15.04
C LEU A 242 20.77 0.55 -16.09
N ASN A 243 21.05 -0.68 -15.69
CA ASN A 243 20.85 -1.82 -16.59
C ASN A 243 19.37 -1.97 -16.93
N LEU A 244 19.04 -2.20 -18.20
CA LEU A 244 17.65 -2.29 -18.69
C LEU A 244 16.84 -3.38 -17.95
N SER A 245 17.45 -4.55 -17.70
CA SER A 245 16.78 -5.64 -16.99
C SER A 245 16.49 -5.27 -15.53
N VAL A 246 17.42 -4.58 -14.87
CA VAL A 246 17.24 -4.02 -13.52
C VAL A 246 16.14 -2.96 -13.53
N PHE A 247 16.14 -2.05 -14.52
CA PHE A 247 15.09 -1.06 -14.68
C PHE A 247 13.71 -1.71 -14.79
N HIS A 248 13.53 -2.71 -15.68
CA HIS A 248 12.27 -3.43 -15.82
C HIS A 248 11.83 -4.11 -14.51
N LEU A 249 12.78 -4.74 -13.82
CA LEU A 249 12.53 -5.41 -12.55
C LEU A 249 12.07 -4.40 -11.47
N VAL A 250 12.85 -3.34 -11.28
CA VAL A 250 12.55 -2.28 -10.28
C VAL A 250 11.23 -1.60 -10.62
N PHE A 251 11.01 -1.24 -11.90
CA PHE A 251 9.78 -0.61 -12.35
C PHE A 251 8.54 -1.45 -12.04
N SER A 252 8.61 -2.76 -12.35
CA SER A 252 7.48 -3.68 -12.08
C SER A 252 7.23 -3.85 -10.58
N HIS A 253 8.26 -3.78 -9.75
CA HIS A 253 8.10 -3.80 -8.29
C HIS A 253 7.51 -2.50 -7.75
N ILE A 254 7.87 -1.35 -8.31
CA ILE A 254 7.30 -0.05 -7.90
C ILE A 254 5.83 0.06 -8.32
N TYR A 255 5.52 -0.23 -9.59
CA TYR A 255 4.23 0.11 -10.20
C TYR A 255 3.29 -1.07 -10.46
N GLY A 256 3.76 -2.30 -10.26
CA GLY A 256 2.96 -3.52 -10.44
C GLY A 256 2.84 -4.01 -11.89
N ASP A 257 3.35 -3.25 -12.85
CA ASP A 257 3.27 -3.53 -14.28
C ASP A 257 4.62 -3.33 -14.97
N THR A 258 4.80 -3.93 -16.13
CA THR A 258 5.94 -3.58 -16.98
C THR A 258 5.85 -2.12 -17.44
N PRO A 259 6.98 -1.43 -17.77
CA PRO A 259 6.95 -0.04 -18.21
C PRO A 259 5.97 0.22 -19.37
N TYR A 260 5.94 -0.66 -20.36
CA TYR A 260 5.03 -0.54 -21.52
C TYR A 260 3.55 -0.72 -21.14
N ALA A 261 3.25 -1.70 -20.29
CA ALA A 261 1.87 -1.93 -19.83
C ALA A 261 1.37 -0.76 -18.98
N TYR A 262 2.23 -0.27 -18.09
CA TYR A 262 1.96 0.91 -17.27
C TYR A 262 1.67 2.15 -18.11
N LEU A 263 2.56 2.48 -19.06
CA LEU A 263 2.39 3.64 -19.96
C LEU A 263 1.12 3.51 -20.82
N LYS A 264 0.81 2.31 -21.31
CA LYS A 264 -0.43 2.08 -22.04
C LYS A 264 -1.66 2.38 -21.18
N LYS A 265 -1.72 1.85 -19.97
CA LYS A 265 -2.81 2.12 -19.01
C LYS A 265 -2.91 3.62 -18.68
N TYR A 266 -1.78 4.26 -18.41
CA TYR A 266 -1.70 5.68 -18.11
C TYR A 266 -2.28 6.54 -19.26
N LYS A 267 -1.83 6.29 -20.51
CA LYS A 267 -2.34 6.96 -21.71
C LYS A 267 -3.85 6.75 -21.87
N MET A 268 -4.36 5.54 -21.64
CA MET A 268 -5.79 5.25 -21.76
C MET A 268 -6.63 5.90 -20.67
N ASN A 269 -6.13 6.01 -19.44
CA ASN A 269 -6.81 6.71 -18.37
C ASN A 269 -6.91 8.23 -18.66
N LEU A 270 -5.84 8.83 -19.17
CA LEU A 270 -5.83 10.22 -19.59
C LEU A 270 -6.78 10.45 -20.78
N ALA A 271 -6.79 9.54 -21.75
CA ALA A 271 -7.74 9.55 -22.85
C ALA A 271 -9.19 9.48 -22.37
N ALA A 272 -9.49 8.63 -21.39
CA ALA A 272 -10.84 8.50 -20.83
C ALA A 272 -11.30 9.83 -20.17
N GLN A 273 -10.41 10.52 -19.46
CA GLN A 273 -10.67 11.83 -18.90
C GLN A 273 -10.99 12.84 -20.02
N TRP A 274 -10.11 12.99 -21.03
CA TRP A 274 -10.31 13.94 -22.13
C TRP A 274 -11.55 13.63 -22.98
N LEU A 275 -11.89 12.35 -23.13
CA LEU A 275 -13.13 11.94 -23.80
C LEU A 275 -14.38 12.37 -23.02
N SER A 276 -14.35 12.28 -21.70
CA SER A 276 -15.45 12.70 -20.81
C SER A 276 -15.63 14.23 -20.78
N GLU A 277 -14.54 14.99 -20.94
CA GLU A 277 -14.60 16.45 -20.99
C GLU A 277 -15.15 17.00 -22.32
N HIS A 278 -15.27 16.20 -23.37
CA HIS A 278 -15.79 16.54 -24.70
C HIS A 278 -15.06 17.69 -25.42
N LYS A 279 -13.90 18.12 -24.97
CA LYS A 279 -13.18 19.29 -25.49
C LYS A 279 -12.30 19.02 -26.71
N MET A 280 -11.88 17.76 -26.90
CA MET A 280 -10.94 17.39 -27.96
C MET A 280 -11.55 16.37 -28.92
N LYS A 281 -11.14 16.42 -30.22
CA LYS A 281 -11.50 15.38 -31.18
C LYS A 281 -10.71 14.08 -30.87
N ILE A 282 -11.31 12.94 -31.21
CA ILE A 282 -10.69 11.62 -30.94
C ILE A 282 -9.33 11.49 -31.66
N GLY A 283 -9.20 12.08 -32.87
CA GLY A 283 -7.95 12.10 -33.61
C GLY A 283 -6.85 12.90 -32.90
N ASP A 284 -7.21 14.07 -32.34
CA ASP A 284 -6.28 14.94 -31.63
C ASP A 284 -5.80 14.26 -30.32
N ILE A 285 -6.71 13.62 -29.57
CA ILE A 285 -6.36 12.80 -28.39
C ILE A 285 -5.35 11.70 -28.78
N ALA A 286 -5.56 11.04 -29.92
CA ALA A 286 -4.64 9.99 -30.37
C ALA A 286 -3.23 10.55 -30.64
N LEU A 287 -3.11 11.73 -31.25
CA LEU A 287 -1.82 12.37 -31.54
C LEU A 287 -1.12 12.84 -30.26
N GLU A 288 -1.81 13.51 -29.35
CA GLU A 288 -1.28 13.94 -28.04
C GLU A 288 -0.75 12.79 -27.18
N LEU A 289 -1.33 11.59 -27.36
CA LEU A 289 -0.88 10.38 -26.69
C LEU A 289 0.17 9.59 -27.49
N GLY A 290 0.72 10.15 -28.58
CA GLY A 290 1.78 9.57 -29.39
C GLY A 290 1.34 8.39 -30.28
N TYR A 291 0.05 8.27 -30.60
CA TYR A 291 -0.43 7.27 -31.54
C TYR A 291 -0.34 7.79 -32.98
N SER A 292 0.22 7.00 -33.88
CA SER A 292 0.40 7.37 -35.29
C SER A 292 -0.92 7.56 -36.07
N ASN A 293 -2.04 7.04 -35.55
CA ASN A 293 -3.37 7.22 -36.10
C ASN A 293 -4.47 6.83 -35.10
N ALA A 294 -5.68 7.34 -35.35
CA ALA A 294 -6.85 7.10 -34.51
C ALA A 294 -7.24 5.60 -34.41
N SER A 295 -6.95 4.78 -35.42
CA SER A 295 -7.30 3.35 -35.41
C SER A 295 -6.45 2.56 -34.43
N LYS A 296 -5.14 2.84 -34.35
CA LYS A 296 -4.24 2.23 -33.34
C LYS A 296 -4.63 2.65 -31.93
N PHE A 297 -4.94 3.94 -31.74
CA PHE A 297 -5.47 4.46 -30.48
C PHE A 297 -6.77 3.75 -30.07
N ALA A 298 -7.75 3.65 -30.99
CA ALA A 298 -9.04 3.03 -30.70
C ALA A 298 -8.89 1.56 -30.27
N LYS A 299 -8.00 0.78 -30.92
CA LYS A 299 -7.67 -0.59 -30.50
C LYS A 299 -7.04 -0.64 -29.10
N ALA A 300 -6.10 0.27 -28.81
CA ALA A 300 -5.46 0.34 -27.51
C ALA A 300 -6.47 0.72 -26.41
N PHE A 301 -7.35 1.69 -26.67
CA PHE A 301 -8.40 2.11 -25.74
C PHE A 301 -9.40 0.97 -25.48
N GLN A 302 -9.88 0.33 -26.53
CA GLN A 302 -10.79 -0.82 -26.42
C GLN A 302 -10.17 -1.98 -25.60
N SER A 303 -8.86 -2.22 -25.75
CA SER A 303 -8.18 -3.29 -24.99
C SER A 303 -8.10 -3.01 -23.47
N VAL A 304 -8.31 -1.77 -23.03
CA VAL A 304 -8.29 -1.38 -21.61
C VAL A 304 -9.70 -1.16 -21.07
N TYR A 305 -10.57 -0.51 -21.84
CA TYR A 305 -11.92 -0.12 -21.43
C TYR A 305 -13.04 -1.02 -21.96
N GLY A 306 -12.74 -1.98 -22.83
CA GLY A 306 -13.73 -2.89 -23.42
C GLY A 306 -14.60 -2.28 -24.52
N VAL A 307 -14.62 -0.94 -24.65
CA VAL A 307 -15.46 -0.19 -25.60
C VAL A 307 -14.61 0.75 -26.47
N LEU A 308 -15.14 1.14 -27.63
CA LEU A 308 -14.46 2.11 -28.50
C LEU A 308 -14.52 3.54 -27.89
N PRO A 309 -13.53 4.41 -28.18
CA PRO A 309 -13.51 5.79 -27.68
C PRO A 309 -14.78 6.58 -27.98
N LYS A 310 -15.38 6.38 -29.18
CA LYS A 310 -16.61 7.06 -29.59
C LYS A 310 -17.82 6.65 -28.73
N ASP A 311 -17.89 5.36 -28.37
CA ASP A 311 -18.99 4.83 -27.57
C ASP A 311 -18.82 5.20 -26.08
N TYR A 312 -17.58 5.18 -25.60
CA TYR A 312 -17.24 5.70 -24.27
C TYR A 312 -17.66 7.17 -24.09
N ARG A 313 -17.38 8.02 -25.10
CA ARG A 313 -17.77 9.45 -25.09
C ARG A 313 -19.28 9.65 -25.07
N LYS A 314 -20.07 8.80 -25.74
CA LYS A 314 -21.54 8.93 -25.79
C LYS A 314 -22.22 8.56 -24.48
N ASN A 315 -21.60 7.72 -23.68
CA ASN A 315 -22.18 7.15 -22.47
C ASN A 315 -21.76 7.90 -21.19
N ARG A 316 -21.09 9.02 -21.34
CA ARG A 316 -20.63 9.92 -20.25
C ARG A 316 -21.15 11.32 -20.48
#